data_bb40b45f577aafbf47b748f99947bf91
#
_entry.id   bb40b45f577aafbf47b748f99947bf91
#
_cell.length_a   1.000
_cell.length_b   1.000
_cell.length_c   1.000
_cell.angle_alpha   90.00
_cell.angle_beta   90.00
_cell.angle_gamma   90.00
#
_symmetry.space_group_name_H-M   'P 1'
#
loop_
_entity.id
_entity.type
_entity.pdbx_description
1 polymer ?
#
loop_
_entity_poly.entity_id
_entity_poly.type
_entity_poly.pdbx_seq_one_letter_code
_entity_poly.pdbx_strand_id
1 'polypeptide(L)'
;LSAKSQGGRIVLRIEDLDAERCPRVYADLLEQDLAWLGLTWDEGGSTGGAHAPYYQSECGDIYTQSYRKLEQKGLVYPCFCSRSQLHAASAPHTSDGNVIYPGTCRGLTPEEIAEKRKKKAPAYRLMVPDEAITFTDGCMGTHTENLLRDCGDFYLRRADGVFAYQLAVVVDDARMGVTEVVRGADLLSSTARQLYLYRLLGLQPPRF
;
A
#
# COMPACT_ATOMS: atom_id res chain seq x y z
N LEU A 1 -18.33 8.71 -11.06
CA LEU A 1 -19.57 9.45 -10.74
C LEU A 1 -19.32 10.46 -9.62
N SER A 2 -18.81 10.06 -8.43
CA SER A 2 -18.63 10.95 -7.29
C SER A 2 -17.89 12.25 -7.65
N ALA A 3 -16.68 12.17 -8.19
CA ALA A 3 -15.90 13.34 -8.56
C ALA A 3 -16.63 14.25 -9.56
N LYS A 4 -17.17 13.67 -10.64
CA LYS A 4 -17.85 14.49 -11.70
C LYS A 4 -19.14 15.14 -11.21
N SER A 5 -19.90 14.49 -10.33
CA SER A 5 -21.13 15.08 -9.76
C SER A 5 -20.84 16.27 -8.83
N GLN A 6 -19.64 16.36 -8.28
CA GLN A 6 -19.19 17.43 -7.38
C GLN A 6 -18.30 18.46 -8.10
N GLY A 7 -18.15 18.38 -9.43
CA GLY A 7 -17.23 19.26 -10.19
C GLY A 7 -15.75 19.00 -9.87
N GLY A 8 -15.45 17.84 -9.33
CA GLY A 8 -14.10 17.43 -8.97
C GLY A 8 -13.30 16.93 -10.19
N ARG A 9 -12.02 16.65 -9.94
CA ARG A 9 -11.06 16.13 -10.92
C ARG A 9 -10.82 14.65 -10.71
N ILE A 10 -10.50 13.94 -11.79
CA ILE A 10 -10.13 12.53 -11.79
C ILE A 10 -8.67 12.42 -12.21
N VAL A 11 -7.87 11.73 -11.39
CA VAL A 11 -6.50 11.37 -11.69
C VAL A 11 -6.44 9.88 -12.03
N LEU A 12 -5.91 9.54 -13.20
CA LEU A 12 -5.65 8.16 -13.59
C LEU A 12 -4.22 7.79 -13.19
N ARG A 13 -4.08 6.93 -12.19
CA ARG A 13 -2.81 6.33 -11.78
C ARG A 13 -2.75 4.89 -12.22
N ILE A 14 -1.64 4.49 -12.83
CA ILE A 14 -1.37 3.12 -13.24
C ILE A 14 -0.60 2.41 -12.13
N GLU A 15 -1.21 1.39 -11.55
CA GLU A 15 -0.66 0.65 -10.41
C GLU A 15 0.15 -0.57 -10.90
N ASP A 16 1.25 -0.32 -11.58
CA ASP A 16 2.15 -1.26 -12.24
C ASP A 16 3.45 -1.54 -11.44
N LEU A 17 3.36 -1.58 -10.11
CA LEU A 17 4.50 -1.86 -9.22
C LEU A 17 5.29 -3.12 -9.60
N ASP A 18 4.60 -4.16 -10.06
CA ASP A 18 5.18 -5.41 -10.55
C ASP A 18 5.20 -5.38 -12.10
N ALA A 19 6.22 -4.75 -12.66
CA ALA A 19 6.34 -4.53 -14.10
C ALA A 19 6.37 -5.83 -14.93
N GLU A 20 6.80 -6.96 -14.34
CA GLU A 20 6.76 -8.27 -15.01
C GLU A 20 5.34 -8.77 -15.22
N ARG A 21 4.46 -8.52 -14.23
CA ARG A 21 3.04 -8.91 -14.27
C ARG A 21 2.14 -7.87 -14.94
N CYS A 22 2.58 -6.61 -14.93
CA CYS A 22 1.83 -5.47 -15.42
C CYS A 22 2.60 -4.76 -16.55
N PRO A 23 2.86 -5.41 -17.71
CA PRO A 23 3.53 -4.78 -18.82
C PRO A 23 2.75 -3.56 -19.33
N ARG A 24 3.47 -2.56 -19.84
CA ARG A 24 2.95 -1.26 -20.27
C ARG A 24 1.73 -1.37 -21.21
N VAL A 25 1.70 -2.38 -22.08
CA VAL A 25 0.59 -2.61 -23.01
C VAL A 25 -0.77 -2.74 -22.29
N TYR A 26 -0.80 -3.24 -21.07
CA TYR A 26 -2.06 -3.32 -20.31
C TYR A 26 -2.57 -1.96 -19.85
N ALA A 27 -1.68 -1.02 -19.55
CA ALA A 27 -2.08 0.36 -19.27
C ALA A 27 -2.67 1.03 -20.51
N ASP A 28 -2.04 0.84 -21.67
CA ASP A 28 -2.53 1.38 -22.94
C ASP A 28 -3.92 0.82 -23.30
N LEU A 29 -4.12 -0.49 -23.10
CA LEU A 29 -5.44 -1.13 -23.29
C LEU A 29 -6.48 -0.61 -22.30
N LEU A 30 -6.10 -0.44 -21.03
CA LEU A 30 -6.98 0.11 -20.00
C LEU A 30 -7.47 1.52 -20.39
N GLU A 31 -6.59 2.38 -20.86
CA GLU A 31 -6.97 3.73 -21.30
C GLU A 31 -7.92 3.69 -22.51
N GLN A 32 -7.67 2.78 -23.46
CA GLN A 32 -8.57 2.57 -24.60
C GLN A 32 -9.96 2.10 -24.16
N ASP A 33 -10.02 1.14 -23.23
CA ASP A 33 -11.28 0.61 -22.68
C ASP A 33 -12.05 1.68 -21.91
N LEU A 34 -11.37 2.49 -21.10
CA LEU A 34 -11.98 3.61 -20.41
C LEU A 34 -12.56 4.65 -21.41
N ALA A 35 -11.80 4.99 -22.43
CA ALA A 35 -12.26 5.91 -23.48
C ALA A 35 -13.46 5.34 -24.25
N TRP A 36 -13.43 4.03 -24.58
CA TRP A 36 -14.55 3.34 -25.23
C TRP A 36 -15.84 3.37 -24.37
N LEU A 37 -15.70 3.25 -23.03
CA LEU A 37 -16.80 3.36 -22.08
C LEU A 37 -17.28 4.82 -21.89
N GLY A 38 -16.64 5.80 -22.52
CA GLY A 38 -16.93 7.22 -22.32
C GLY A 38 -16.46 7.78 -20.98
N LEU A 39 -15.55 7.06 -20.31
CA LEU A 39 -14.94 7.52 -19.06
C LEU A 39 -13.71 8.37 -19.37
N THR A 40 -13.65 9.55 -18.78
CA THR A 40 -12.57 10.51 -18.98
C THR A 40 -11.93 10.89 -17.65
N TRP A 41 -10.67 11.25 -17.71
CA TRP A 41 -9.90 11.75 -16.57
C TRP A 41 -9.24 13.08 -16.93
N ASP A 42 -8.87 13.84 -15.91
CA ASP A 42 -8.38 15.22 -16.07
C ASP A 42 -6.86 15.27 -16.01
N GLU A 43 -6.22 14.21 -15.48
CA GLU A 43 -4.78 14.13 -15.25
C GLU A 43 -4.36 12.67 -15.12
N GLY A 44 -3.13 12.34 -15.51
CA GLY A 44 -2.56 11.01 -15.32
C GLY A 44 -2.59 10.13 -16.57
N GLY A 45 -2.09 8.90 -16.44
CA GLY A 45 -1.91 7.99 -17.56
C GLY A 45 -1.08 8.62 -18.68
N SER A 46 -1.49 8.42 -19.93
CA SER A 46 -0.85 9.02 -21.11
C SER A 46 -1.11 10.53 -21.27
N THR A 47 -2.15 11.07 -20.59
CA THR A 47 -2.47 12.50 -20.61
C THR A 47 -1.41 13.33 -19.88
N GLY A 48 -0.73 12.76 -18.89
CA GLY A 48 0.24 13.47 -18.07
C GLY A 48 -0.42 14.47 -17.11
N GLY A 49 0.33 15.49 -16.65
CA GLY A 49 -0.16 16.52 -15.76
C GLY A 49 0.84 16.99 -14.72
N ALA A 50 0.37 17.68 -13.69
CA ALA A 50 1.23 18.36 -12.71
C ALA A 50 1.88 17.43 -11.68
N HIS A 51 1.30 16.23 -11.46
CA HIS A 51 1.75 15.30 -10.42
C HIS A 51 2.49 14.06 -10.96
N ALA A 52 3.10 14.18 -12.15
CA ALA A 52 3.89 13.08 -12.72
C ALA A 52 5.02 12.62 -11.76
N PRO A 53 5.46 11.34 -11.85
CA PRO A 53 4.97 10.27 -12.74
C PRO A 53 3.66 9.64 -12.24
N TYR A 54 2.89 9.07 -13.18
CA TYR A 54 1.60 8.42 -12.89
C TYR A 54 1.64 6.90 -12.98
N TYR A 55 2.77 6.34 -13.32
CA TYR A 55 3.05 4.91 -13.31
C TYR A 55 3.83 4.59 -12.03
N GLN A 56 3.32 3.69 -11.21
CA GLN A 56 3.96 3.37 -9.92
C GLN A 56 5.34 2.75 -10.10
N SER A 57 5.58 2.04 -11.19
CA SER A 57 6.90 1.52 -11.55
C SER A 57 7.97 2.60 -11.71
N GLU A 58 7.57 3.83 -12.04
CA GLU A 58 8.46 4.99 -12.20
C GLU A 58 8.67 5.78 -10.88
N CYS A 59 7.94 5.45 -9.81
CA CYS A 59 7.93 6.19 -8.54
C CYS A 59 8.92 5.65 -7.49
N GLY A 60 9.85 4.77 -7.84
CA GLY A 60 10.75 4.08 -6.91
C GLY A 60 11.52 5.01 -5.96
N ASP A 61 12.04 6.14 -6.45
CA ASP A 61 12.77 7.11 -5.63
C ASP A 61 11.85 7.83 -4.63
N ILE A 62 10.61 8.11 -5.03
CA ILE A 62 9.59 8.74 -4.19
C ILE A 62 9.23 7.82 -3.02
N TYR A 63 9.01 6.54 -3.31
CA TYR A 63 8.73 5.54 -2.27
C TYR A 63 9.94 5.28 -1.38
N THR A 64 11.15 5.31 -1.94
CA THR A 64 12.39 5.18 -1.16
C THR A 64 12.53 6.28 -0.13
N GLN A 65 12.19 7.52 -0.45
CA GLN A 65 12.23 8.63 0.50
C GLN A 65 11.25 8.41 1.67
N SER A 66 10.03 7.98 1.38
CA SER A 66 9.02 7.69 2.40
C SER A 66 9.40 6.47 3.25
N TYR A 67 9.92 5.42 2.63
CA TYR A 67 10.45 4.25 3.31
C TYR A 67 11.58 4.63 4.29
N ARG A 68 12.55 5.45 3.86
CA ARG A 68 13.66 5.91 4.72
C ARG A 68 13.19 6.69 5.94
N LYS A 69 12.13 7.49 5.81
CA LYS A 69 11.54 8.18 6.97
C LYS A 69 11.00 7.19 8.03
N LEU A 70 10.38 6.09 7.58
CA LEU A 70 9.90 5.04 8.48
C LEU A 70 11.06 4.24 9.09
N GLU A 71 12.09 3.97 8.32
CA GLU A 71 13.30 3.27 8.76
C GLU A 71 14.06 4.09 9.81
N GLN A 72 14.23 5.41 9.60
CA GLN A 72 14.85 6.32 10.56
C GLN A 72 14.08 6.42 11.88
N LYS A 73 12.78 6.18 11.87
CA LYS A 73 11.96 6.07 13.10
C LYS A 73 12.11 4.73 13.82
N GLY A 74 12.92 3.81 13.31
CA GLY A 74 13.10 2.47 13.88
C GLY A 74 11.89 1.55 13.73
N LEU A 75 10.98 1.88 12.82
CA LEU A 75 9.72 1.15 12.65
C LEU A 75 9.78 0.05 11.58
N VAL A 76 10.92 -0.11 10.93
CA VAL A 76 11.09 -1.07 9.82
C VAL A 76 12.08 -2.15 10.21
N TYR A 77 11.76 -3.39 9.91
CA TYR A 77 12.65 -4.53 10.17
C TYR A 77 12.64 -5.55 9.03
N PRO A 78 13.74 -6.32 8.85
CA PRO A 78 13.82 -7.36 7.82
C PRO A 78 13.03 -8.59 8.22
N CYS A 79 12.29 -9.14 7.26
CA CYS A 79 11.53 -10.39 7.40
C CYS A 79 12.01 -11.43 6.41
N PHE A 80 12.33 -12.63 6.90
CA PHE A 80 12.86 -13.75 6.12
C PHE A 80 11.85 -14.90 5.94
N CYS A 81 10.62 -14.75 6.44
CA CYS A 81 9.59 -15.78 6.33
C CYS A 81 9.19 -16.03 4.87
N SER A 82 8.96 -17.29 4.54
CA SER A 82 8.32 -17.68 3.28
C SER A 82 6.80 -17.66 3.42
N ARG A 83 6.08 -17.64 2.30
CA ARG A 83 4.62 -17.76 2.31
C ARG A 83 4.15 -19.06 2.98
N SER A 84 4.80 -20.18 2.68
CA SER A 84 4.48 -21.48 3.29
C SER A 84 4.66 -21.47 4.82
N GLN A 85 5.69 -20.82 5.34
CA GLN A 85 5.90 -20.68 6.78
C GLN A 85 4.80 -19.82 7.44
N LEU A 86 4.29 -18.81 6.77
CA LEU A 86 3.19 -17.98 7.27
C LEU A 86 1.88 -18.76 7.32
N HIS A 87 1.59 -19.58 6.31
CA HIS A 87 0.38 -20.41 6.27
C HIS A 87 0.45 -21.63 7.20
N ALA A 88 1.64 -22.18 7.45
CA ALA A 88 1.83 -23.33 8.33
C ALA A 88 1.78 -22.95 9.83
N ALA A 89 2.16 -21.74 10.20
CA ALA A 89 1.85 -21.19 11.50
C ALA A 89 0.33 -21.06 11.57
N SER A 90 -0.32 -21.55 12.63
CA SER A 90 -1.77 -21.40 12.91
C SER A 90 -2.11 -19.92 13.16
N ALA A 91 -1.69 -19.06 12.26
CA ALA A 91 -1.89 -17.62 12.36
C ALA A 91 -3.38 -17.32 12.13
N PRO A 92 -3.98 -16.43 12.93
CA PRO A 92 -5.33 -15.95 12.67
C PRO A 92 -5.40 -15.34 11.27
N HIS A 93 -6.54 -15.48 10.63
CA HIS A 93 -6.81 -14.86 9.33
C HIS A 93 -7.55 -13.55 9.54
N THR A 94 -7.28 -12.57 8.70
CA THR A 94 -8.09 -11.36 8.59
C THR A 94 -9.48 -11.71 8.03
N SER A 95 -10.43 -10.78 8.14
CA SER A 95 -11.78 -10.95 7.57
C SER A 95 -11.77 -11.20 6.06
N ASP A 96 -10.71 -10.80 5.35
CA ASP A 96 -10.47 -11.03 3.93
C ASP A 96 -9.68 -12.32 3.64
N GLY A 97 -9.47 -13.18 4.65
CA GLY A 97 -8.75 -14.45 4.52
C GLY A 97 -7.21 -14.34 4.47
N ASN A 98 -6.65 -13.15 4.63
CA ASN A 98 -5.21 -12.98 4.69
C ASN A 98 -4.64 -13.43 6.04
N VAL A 99 -3.45 -13.97 6.01
CA VAL A 99 -2.75 -14.43 7.23
C VAL A 99 -2.20 -13.23 7.99
N ILE A 100 -2.61 -13.07 9.25
CA ILE A 100 -2.03 -12.07 10.15
C ILE A 100 -0.62 -12.50 10.53
N TYR A 101 0.35 -11.64 10.29
CA TYR A 101 1.74 -11.95 10.57
C TYR A 101 2.04 -12.00 12.08
N PRO A 102 2.57 -13.11 12.62
CA PRO A 102 2.76 -13.28 14.05
C PRO A 102 4.00 -12.56 14.61
N GLY A 103 4.71 -11.75 13.82
CA GLY A 103 5.89 -11.02 14.30
C GLY A 103 7.19 -11.84 14.38
N THR A 104 7.27 -13.02 13.78
CA THR A 104 8.40 -13.97 13.91
C THR A 104 9.79 -13.35 13.71
N CYS A 105 9.94 -12.34 12.84
CA CYS A 105 11.23 -11.69 12.60
C CYS A 105 11.38 -10.35 13.32
N ARG A 106 10.41 -9.93 14.13
CA ARG A 106 10.37 -8.59 14.74
C ARG A 106 11.49 -8.37 15.77
N GLY A 107 11.93 -9.42 16.45
CA GLY A 107 12.92 -9.35 17.53
C GLY A 107 14.28 -9.98 17.17
N LEU A 108 14.60 -10.16 15.89
CA LEU A 108 15.89 -10.75 15.49
C LEU A 108 17.04 -9.83 15.85
N THR A 109 18.13 -10.43 16.39
CA THR A 109 19.38 -9.72 16.67
C THR A 109 20.13 -9.37 15.38
N PRO A 110 21.05 -8.39 15.40
CA PRO A 110 21.90 -8.08 14.25
C PRO A 110 22.64 -9.29 13.70
N GLU A 111 23.12 -10.20 14.59
CA GLU A 111 23.84 -11.41 14.23
C GLU A 111 22.93 -12.41 13.49
N GLU A 112 21.72 -12.62 14.02
CA GLU A 112 20.71 -13.47 13.37
C GLU A 112 20.28 -12.93 12.01
N ILE A 113 20.14 -11.60 11.89
CA ILE A 113 19.84 -10.93 10.62
C ILE A 113 20.98 -11.16 9.64
N ALA A 114 22.24 -11.00 10.06
CA ALA A 114 23.41 -11.21 9.22
C ALA A 114 23.48 -12.64 8.68
N GLU A 115 23.25 -13.64 9.55
CA GLU A 115 23.24 -15.06 9.16
C GLU A 115 22.10 -15.39 8.19
N LYS A 116 20.90 -14.84 8.43
CA LYS A 116 19.75 -15.06 7.52
C LYS A 116 19.95 -14.39 6.16
N ARG A 117 20.59 -13.23 6.12
CA ARG A 117 20.91 -12.52 4.87
C ARG A 117 21.86 -13.30 3.95
N LYS A 118 22.74 -14.14 4.50
CA LYS A 118 23.61 -15.03 3.69
C LYS A 118 22.80 -16.05 2.87
N LYS A 119 21.61 -16.41 3.36
CA LYS A 119 20.75 -17.44 2.76
C LYS A 119 19.65 -16.89 1.88
N LYS A 120 19.12 -15.70 2.22
CA LYS A 120 17.96 -15.13 1.57
C LYS A 120 17.90 -13.61 1.71
N ALA A 121 17.57 -12.92 0.64
CA ALA A 121 17.23 -11.49 0.71
C ALA A 121 15.96 -11.30 1.55
N PRO A 122 15.92 -10.31 2.46
CA PRO A 122 14.74 -10.02 3.26
C PRO A 122 13.71 -9.20 2.51
N ALA A 123 12.44 -9.43 2.82
CA ALA A 123 11.42 -8.40 2.68
C ALA A 123 11.45 -7.48 3.91
N TYR A 124 10.82 -6.32 3.83
CA TYR A 124 10.79 -5.37 4.94
C TYR A 124 9.36 -5.11 5.38
N ARG A 125 9.14 -5.17 6.70
CA ARG A 125 7.83 -4.94 7.32
C ARG A 125 7.83 -3.69 8.18
N LEU A 126 6.66 -3.05 8.25
CA LEU A 126 6.37 -2.02 9.23
C LEU A 126 5.89 -2.65 10.53
N MET A 127 6.48 -2.24 11.64
CA MET A 127 5.96 -2.56 12.97
C MET A 127 4.69 -1.77 13.23
N VAL A 128 3.67 -2.47 13.71
CA VAL A 128 2.42 -1.84 14.14
C VAL A 128 2.24 -1.95 15.66
N PRO A 129 1.62 -0.95 16.31
CA PRO A 129 1.30 -0.99 17.73
C PRO A 129 0.02 -1.81 17.98
N ASP A 130 -0.19 -2.24 19.23
CA ASP A 130 -1.49 -2.74 19.71
C ASP A 130 -2.42 -1.54 19.93
N GLU A 131 -2.96 -1.01 18.85
CA GLU A 131 -3.78 0.20 18.83
C GLU A 131 -4.96 0.02 17.89
N ALA A 132 -6.14 0.44 18.33
CA ALA A 132 -7.34 0.46 17.50
C ALA A 132 -7.40 1.77 16.69
N ILE A 133 -7.67 1.65 15.39
CA ILE A 133 -7.99 2.76 14.51
C ILE A 133 -9.46 2.69 14.13
N THR A 134 -10.18 3.76 14.43
CA THR A 134 -11.57 3.93 14.01
C THR A 134 -11.65 4.90 12.85
N PHE A 135 -12.39 4.53 11.82
CA PHE A 135 -12.65 5.36 10.64
C PHE A 135 -14.09 5.19 10.17
N THR A 136 -14.56 6.12 9.39
CA THR A 136 -15.90 6.05 8.78
C THR A 136 -15.74 6.01 7.26
N ASP A 137 -16.25 4.92 6.65
CA ASP A 137 -16.40 4.77 5.21
C ASP A 137 -17.78 5.29 4.81
N GLY A 138 -17.86 6.04 3.70
CA GLY A 138 -19.09 6.68 3.25
C GLY A 138 -20.20 5.70 2.84
N CYS A 139 -19.85 4.47 2.46
CA CYS A 139 -20.80 3.43 2.07
C CYS A 139 -20.98 2.35 3.13
N MET A 140 -19.88 1.96 3.80
CA MET A 140 -19.84 0.83 4.72
C MET A 140 -20.01 1.23 6.18
N GLY A 141 -20.04 2.55 6.49
CA GLY A 141 -20.22 3.07 7.84
C GLY A 141 -18.93 3.06 8.67
N THR A 142 -19.09 3.03 9.99
CA THR A 142 -17.96 3.13 10.92
C THR A 142 -17.35 1.76 11.20
N HIS A 143 -16.04 1.69 11.06
CA HIS A 143 -15.22 0.50 11.29
C HIS A 143 -14.14 0.80 12.34
N THR A 144 -13.79 -0.21 13.13
CA THR A 144 -12.67 -0.17 14.07
C THR A 144 -11.84 -1.41 13.87
N GLU A 145 -10.53 -1.23 13.61
CA GLU A 145 -9.57 -2.32 13.45
C GLU A 145 -8.39 -2.10 14.40
N ASN A 146 -7.98 -3.13 15.11
CA ASN A 146 -6.75 -3.11 15.90
C ASN A 146 -5.57 -3.47 14.97
N LEU A 147 -4.60 -2.56 14.86
CA LEU A 147 -3.47 -2.73 13.94
C LEU A 147 -2.68 -4.03 14.18
N LEU A 148 -2.42 -4.41 15.43
CA LEU A 148 -1.65 -5.61 15.72
C LEU A 148 -2.47 -6.88 15.58
N ARG A 149 -3.70 -6.89 16.09
CA ARG A 149 -4.53 -8.08 16.19
C ARG A 149 -5.25 -8.42 14.90
N ASP A 150 -5.72 -7.39 14.18
CA ASP A 150 -6.52 -7.57 12.97
C ASP A 150 -5.69 -7.41 11.69
N CYS A 151 -4.60 -6.62 11.71
CA CYS A 151 -3.77 -6.34 10.56
C CYS A 151 -2.41 -7.06 10.60
N GLY A 152 -1.75 -7.06 11.77
CA GLY A 152 -0.37 -7.49 11.93
C GLY A 152 0.65 -6.60 11.22
N ASP A 153 1.94 -6.84 11.47
CA ASP A 153 3.01 -6.14 10.76
C ASP A 153 2.95 -6.45 9.26
N PHE A 154 2.88 -5.42 8.42
CA PHE A 154 2.67 -5.59 7.00
C PHE A 154 3.88 -5.17 6.15
N TYR A 155 3.95 -5.65 4.92
CA TYR A 155 5.05 -5.34 4.02
C TYR A 155 5.06 -3.89 3.58
N LEU A 156 6.26 -3.30 3.59
CA LEU A 156 6.58 -2.03 2.91
C LEU A 156 7.37 -2.27 1.62
N ARG A 157 8.21 -3.32 1.63
CA ARG A 157 9.06 -3.67 0.49
C ARG A 157 9.25 -5.18 0.41
N ARG A 158 9.14 -5.75 -0.78
CA ARG A 158 9.37 -7.17 -1.07
C ARG A 158 10.87 -7.47 -1.11
N ALA A 159 11.22 -8.76 -1.07
CA ALA A 159 12.61 -9.21 -1.15
C ALA A 159 13.27 -8.94 -2.52
N ASP A 160 12.49 -8.84 -3.58
CA ASP A 160 12.93 -8.45 -4.92
C ASP A 160 13.10 -6.93 -5.10
N GLY A 161 12.83 -6.14 -4.05
CA GLY A 161 12.99 -4.71 -4.04
C GLY A 161 11.72 -3.91 -4.41
N VAL A 162 10.66 -4.55 -4.86
CA VAL A 162 9.39 -3.91 -5.21
C VAL A 162 8.72 -3.37 -3.94
N PHE A 163 8.25 -2.14 -3.97
CA PHE A 163 7.48 -1.57 -2.87
C PHE A 163 6.09 -2.18 -2.80
N ALA A 164 5.55 -2.28 -1.58
CA ALA A 164 4.23 -2.85 -1.38
C ALA A 164 3.13 -1.82 -1.61
N TYR A 165 1.97 -2.31 -2.06
CA TYR A 165 0.77 -1.53 -2.34
C TYR A 165 0.44 -0.50 -1.25
N GLN A 166 0.45 -0.91 0.03
CA GLN A 166 0.07 -0.03 1.14
C GLN A 166 0.91 1.24 1.23
N LEU A 167 2.23 1.14 0.99
CA LEU A 167 3.10 2.31 0.99
C LEU A 167 2.91 3.16 -0.28
N ALA A 168 2.87 2.51 -1.44
CA ALA A 168 2.79 3.19 -2.71
C ALA A 168 1.51 4.03 -2.83
N VAL A 169 0.34 3.45 -2.52
CA VAL A 169 -0.95 4.14 -2.63
C VAL A 169 -1.03 5.35 -1.69
N VAL A 170 -0.56 5.22 -0.44
CA VAL A 170 -0.58 6.34 0.53
C VAL A 170 0.30 7.50 0.07
N VAL A 171 1.49 7.18 -0.44
CA VAL A 171 2.43 8.21 -0.91
C VAL A 171 1.90 8.90 -2.15
N ASP A 172 1.33 8.14 -3.08
CA ASP A 172 0.79 8.69 -4.33
C ASP A 172 -0.48 9.51 -4.11
N ASP A 173 -1.41 9.02 -3.29
CA ASP A 173 -2.63 9.76 -2.98
C ASP A 173 -2.31 11.12 -2.35
N ALA A 174 -1.37 11.14 -1.40
CA ALA A 174 -0.94 12.39 -0.77
C ALA A 174 -0.24 13.32 -1.77
N ARG A 175 0.64 12.79 -2.63
CA ARG A 175 1.39 13.55 -3.63
C ARG A 175 0.49 14.13 -4.72
N MET A 176 -0.50 13.37 -5.13
CA MET A 176 -1.48 13.75 -6.15
C MET A 176 -2.63 14.60 -5.59
N GLY A 177 -2.66 14.85 -4.27
CA GLY A 177 -3.71 15.64 -3.63
C GLY A 177 -5.08 14.99 -3.67
N VAL A 178 -5.13 13.65 -3.62
CA VAL A 178 -6.39 12.90 -3.59
C VAL A 178 -7.15 13.22 -2.31
N THR A 179 -8.39 13.66 -2.45
CA THR A 179 -9.26 14.06 -1.33
C THR A 179 -10.35 13.04 -1.01
N GLU A 180 -10.67 12.16 -1.96
CA GLU A 180 -11.71 11.14 -1.81
C GLU A 180 -11.28 9.87 -2.56
N VAL A 181 -11.42 8.72 -1.91
CA VAL A 181 -11.14 7.39 -2.47
C VAL A 181 -12.43 6.59 -2.52
N VAL A 182 -12.83 6.16 -3.72
CA VAL A 182 -13.94 5.22 -3.94
C VAL A 182 -13.36 3.93 -4.51
N ARG A 183 -13.57 2.82 -3.82
CA ARG A 183 -12.96 1.52 -4.15
C ARG A 183 -13.85 0.35 -3.76
N GLY A 184 -13.50 -0.86 -4.17
CA GLY A 184 -14.20 -2.06 -3.79
C GLY A 184 -14.17 -2.33 -2.28
N ALA A 185 -15.22 -2.94 -1.74
CA ALA A 185 -15.33 -3.28 -0.33
C ALA A 185 -14.27 -4.29 0.15
N ASP A 186 -13.67 -5.05 -0.77
CA ASP A 186 -12.53 -5.93 -0.52
C ASP A 186 -11.26 -5.18 -0.03
N LEU A 187 -11.16 -3.88 -0.31
CA LEU A 187 -10.07 -3.04 0.16
C LEU A 187 -10.35 -2.32 1.49
N LEU A 188 -11.53 -2.53 2.09
CA LEU A 188 -11.90 -1.90 3.36
C LEU A 188 -10.89 -2.21 4.47
N SER A 189 -10.45 -3.47 4.58
CA SER A 189 -9.44 -3.93 5.53
C SER A 189 -8.05 -3.27 5.35
N SER A 190 -7.80 -2.61 4.22
CA SER A 190 -6.56 -1.85 4.00
C SER A 190 -6.58 -0.47 4.65
N THR A 191 -7.76 0.06 4.99
CA THR A 191 -7.93 1.46 5.42
C THR A 191 -7.16 1.77 6.71
N ALA A 192 -7.26 0.93 7.74
CA ALA A 192 -6.55 1.14 9.00
C ALA A 192 -5.03 1.18 8.81
N ARG A 193 -4.46 0.28 7.97
CA ARG A 193 -3.02 0.26 7.62
C ARG A 193 -2.61 1.55 6.91
N GLN A 194 -3.42 2.02 5.98
CA GLN A 194 -3.17 3.25 5.23
C GLN A 194 -3.26 4.47 6.13
N LEU A 195 -4.27 4.59 6.98
CA LEU A 195 -4.40 5.67 7.96
C LEU A 195 -3.20 5.71 8.91
N TYR A 196 -2.71 4.55 9.34
CA TYR A 196 -1.49 4.47 10.14
C TYR A 196 -0.26 5.01 9.38
N LEU A 197 -0.10 4.66 8.11
CA LEU A 197 0.97 5.19 7.26
C LEU A 197 0.86 6.70 7.05
N TYR A 198 -0.33 7.23 6.77
CA TYR A 198 -0.58 8.68 6.68
C TYR A 198 -0.10 9.39 7.95
N ARG A 199 -0.48 8.88 9.12
CA ARG A 199 -0.06 9.42 10.42
C ARG A 199 1.45 9.39 10.61
N LEU A 200 2.11 8.27 10.33
CA LEU A 200 3.57 8.12 10.48
C LEU A 200 4.37 9.03 9.56
N LEU A 201 3.88 9.24 8.35
CA LEU A 201 4.53 10.07 7.34
C LEU A 201 4.16 11.56 7.47
N GLY A 202 3.20 11.92 8.34
CA GLY A 202 2.71 13.28 8.50
C GLY A 202 1.93 13.78 7.29
N LEU A 203 1.22 12.87 6.60
CA LEU A 203 0.42 13.15 5.42
C LEU A 203 -1.07 13.27 5.79
N GLN A 204 -1.83 14.01 4.99
CA GLN A 204 -3.28 14.13 5.16
C GLN A 204 -3.99 12.96 4.47
N PRO A 205 -4.80 12.18 5.17
CA PRO A 205 -5.56 11.11 4.53
C PRO A 205 -6.74 11.67 3.72
N PRO A 206 -7.14 10.98 2.62
CA PRO A 206 -8.39 11.26 1.93
C PRO A 206 -9.60 10.79 2.75
N ARG A 207 -10.79 11.12 2.29
CA ARG A 207 -12.04 10.46 2.73
C ARG A 207 -12.17 9.10 2.04
N PHE A 208 -12.74 8.15 2.73
CA PHE A 208 -13.02 6.81 2.21
C PHE A 208 -14.51 6.54 2.15
#